data_2e0c5b9b2ae290bc473ed6a59931fdee
#
_entry.id   2e0c5b9b2ae290bc473ed6a59931fdee
#
_cell.length_a   1.000
_cell.length_b   1.000
_cell.length_c   1.000
_cell.angle_alpha   90.00
_cell.angle_beta   90.00
_cell.angle_gamma   90.00
#
_symmetry.space_group_name_H-M   'P 1'
#
loop_
_entity.id
_entity.type
_entity.pdbx_description
1 polymer ?
#
loop_
_entity_poly.entity_id
_entity_poly.type
_entity_poly.pdbx_seq_one_letter_code
_entity_poly.pdbx_strand_id
1 'polypeptide(L)'
;MDTLMGSTIFYKKNEYFTLKADFYGTSRNHAPVILYIHGGGLLWGTREEISEEMMALYTQNGFSLFSIDYRLAPETKLPAILEDVQDALSWVENEGPKHFSINPKRMAVVGSSAGGFLALCTGMFKNKPSAIVSFYGYGDISAKWATTPNKFYCNKDTVPKEVARSLVSDKIITEGTVNDRFLLYLYARQTGEWIQEVTGINPTMNQKELIALSPIHNINGDYPPTLLLHGTNDVDVPYEQSVFMRAALLNNKIKTKLITIPNGEHVFEKDFHNPNVQSALSQVIEFLHEHLDQ
;
A
#
# COMPACT_ATOMS: atom_id res chain seq x y z
N MET A 1 -14.96 -9.58 -24.01
CA MET A 1 -14.12 -8.74 -23.14
C MET A 1 -12.72 -8.87 -23.68
N ASP A 2 -12.16 -7.82 -24.22
CA ASP A 2 -10.76 -7.84 -24.62
C ASP A 2 -9.94 -7.98 -23.34
N THR A 3 -9.18 -9.06 -23.26
CA THR A 3 -8.27 -9.31 -22.12
C THR A 3 -7.32 -8.12 -22.04
N LEU A 4 -7.32 -7.40 -20.92
CA LEU A 4 -6.34 -6.34 -20.64
C LEU A 4 -4.94 -6.99 -20.69
N MET A 5 -4.27 -6.90 -21.85
CA MET A 5 -2.92 -7.42 -21.99
C MET A 5 -1.97 -6.48 -21.25
N GLY A 6 -1.53 -6.90 -20.09
CA GLY A 6 -0.48 -6.21 -19.33
C GLY A 6 0.89 -6.40 -19.96
N SER A 7 1.75 -5.41 -19.81
CA SER A 7 3.18 -5.52 -20.15
C SER A 7 3.99 -5.51 -18.87
N THR A 8 4.77 -6.56 -18.61
CA THR A 8 5.68 -6.60 -17.46
C THR A 8 6.95 -5.82 -17.77
N ILE A 9 7.29 -4.90 -16.89
CA ILE A 9 8.52 -4.09 -16.94
C ILE A 9 9.40 -4.35 -15.72
N PHE A 10 10.68 -4.06 -15.87
CA PHE A 10 11.68 -4.14 -14.81
C PHE A 10 12.05 -2.71 -14.40
N TYR A 11 11.52 -2.23 -13.28
CA TYR A 11 11.77 -0.85 -12.86
C TYR A 11 13.04 -0.69 -12.01
N LYS A 12 13.51 -1.79 -11.39
CA LYS A 12 14.77 -1.84 -10.63
C LYS A 12 15.41 -3.21 -10.79
N LYS A 13 16.71 -3.24 -11.12
CA LYS A 13 17.47 -4.49 -11.28
C LYS A 13 18.91 -4.32 -10.85
N ASN A 14 19.42 -5.28 -10.09
CA ASN A 14 20.83 -5.45 -9.78
C ASN A 14 21.21 -6.93 -9.76
N GLU A 15 22.39 -7.28 -9.25
CA GLU A 15 22.88 -8.67 -9.17
C GLU A 15 22.12 -9.54 -8.15
N TYR A 16 21.41 -8.94 -7.19
CA TYR A 16 20.76 -9.66 -6.08
C TYR A 16 19.26 -9.81 -6.26
N PHE A 17 18.60 -8.88 -6.96
CA PHE A 17 17.14 -8.92 -7.15
C PHE A 17 16.70 -8.12 -8.38
N THR A 18 15.47 -8.41 -8.77
CA THR A 18 14.75 -7.66 -9.81
C THR A 18 13.36 -7.32 -9.31
N LEU A 19 12.98 -6.04 -9.42
CA LEU A 19 11.62 -5.58 -9.12
C LEU A 19 10.89 -5.31 -10.43
N LYS A 20 9.66 -5.82 -10.50
CA LYS A 20 8.80 -5.77 -11.67
C LYS A 20 7.60 -4.87 -11.41
N ALA A 21 7.02 -4.37 -12.49
CA ALA A 21 5.68 -3.80 -12.49
C ALA A 21 4.91 -4.31 -13.70
N ASP A 22 3.62 -4.49 -13.55
CA ASP A 22 2.73 -4.79 -14.68
C ASP A 22 2.00 -3.50 -15.07
N PHE A 23 2.11 -3.16 -16.35
CA PHE A 23 1.47 -1.99 -16.93
C PHE A 23 0.19 -2.39 -17.65
N TYR A 24 -0.89 -1.70 -17.37
CA TYR A 24 -2.19 -1.81 -18.04
C TYR A 24 -2.57 -0.45 -18.58
N GLY A 25 -2.63 -0.35 -19.92
CA GLY A 25 -2.96 0.88 -20.62
C GLY A 25 -4.46 1.14 -20.70
N THR A 26 -4.78 2.36 -21.12
CA THR A 26 -6.15 2.78 -21.49
C THR A 26 -6.15 3.33 -22.91
N SER A 27 -7.32 3.48 -23.51
CA SER A 27 -7.47 4.12 -24.82
C SER A 27 -7.18 5.63 -24.83
N ARG A 28 -7.06 6.25 -23.67
CA ARG A 28 -6.77 7.69 -23.51
C ARG A 28 -5.31 7.98 -23.80
N ASN A 29 -5.05 8.90 -24.73
CA ASN A 29 -3.70 9.39 -24.97
C ASN A 29 -3.23 10.28 -23.81
N HIS A 30 -1.93 10.20 -23.47
CA HIS A 30 -1.35 10.92 -22.34
C HIS A 30 -2.16 10.74 -21.05
N ALA A 31 -2.58 9.49 -20.80
CA ALA A 31 -3.41 9.12 -19.67
C ALA A 31 -2.74 9.48 -18.32
N PRO A 32 -3.50 9.93 -17.33
CA PRO A 32 -3.02 9.97 -15.95
C PRO A 32 -2.71 8.56 -15.46
N VAL A 33 -1.85 8.47 -14.45
CA VAL A 33 -1.26 7.21 -14.00
C VAL A 33 -1.69 6.89 -12.58
N ILE A 34 -2.05 5.64 -12.35
CA ILE A 34 -2.17 5.04 -11.02
C ILE A 34 -0.97 4.11 -10.81
N LEU A 35 -0.19 4.37 -9.77
CA LEU A 35 0.77 3.42 -9.25
C LEU A 35 0.10 2.67 -8.09
N TYR A 36 -0.15 1.36 -8.29
CA TYR A 36 -0.80 0.51 -7.32
C TYR A 36 0.22 -0.31 -6.53
N ILE A 37 0.05 -0.33 -5.20
CA ILE A 37 0.92 -1.05 -4.25
C ILE A 37 0.08 -2.08 -3.51
N HIS A 38 0.46 -3.36 -3.62
CA HIS A 38 -0.23 -4.47 -2.98
C HIS A 38 -0.08 -4.48 -1.46
N GLY A 39 -0.95 -5.21 -0.77
CA GLY A 39 -0.96 -5.42 0.67
C GLY A 39 0.04 -6.47 1.16
N GLY A 40 -0.38 -7.26 2.17
CA GLY A 40 0.39 -8.41 2.65
C GLY A 40 1.30 -8.13 3.86
N GLY A 41 0.98 -7.13 4.70
CA GLY A 41 1.70 -6.85 5.96
C GLY A 41 3.18 -6.55 5.78
N LEU A 42 3.64 -6.20 4.57
CA LEU A 42 5.02 -6.06 4.12
C LEU A 42 5.80 -7.40 4.09
N LEU A 43 5.14 -8.52 4.33
CA LEU A 43 5.76 -9.85 4.42
C LEU A 43 5.47 -10.73 3.22
N TRP A 44 4.37 -10.49 2.48
CA TRP A 44 3.99 -11.20 1.27
C TRP A 44 3.29 -10.27 0.29
N GLY A 45 2.92 -10.80 -0.85
CA GLY A 45 2.19 -10.12 -1.91
C GLY A 45 2.97 -10.09 -3.21
N THR A 46 2.27 -9.76 -4.26
CA THR A 46 2.82 -9.57 -5.60
C THR A 46 2.03 -8.49 -6.34
N ARG A 47 2.61 -7.93 -7.38
CA ARG A 47 1.94 -7.00 -8.30
C ARG A 47 0.69 -7.59 -8.96
N GLU A 48 0.58 -8.93 -8.98
CA GLU A 48 -0.54 -9.66 -9.60
C GLU A 48 -1.78 -9.77 -8.67
N GLU A 49 -1.69 -9.32 -7.40
CA GLU A 49 -2.81 -9.41 -6.44
C GLU A 49 -3.91 -8.39 -6.65
N ILE A 50 -3.73 -7.39 -7.51
CA ILE A 50 -4.82 -6.50 -7.90
C ILE A 50 -5.88 -7.29 -8.70
N SER A 51 -7.15 -7.19 -8.29
CA SER A 51 -8.22 -7.95 -8.96
C SER A 51 -8.52 -7.42 -10.36
N GLU A 52 -9.05 -8.28 -11.23
CA GLU A 52 -9.47 -7.88 -12.59
C GLU A 52 -10.50 -6.76 -12.56
N GLU A 53 -11.41 -6.77 -11.59
CA GLU A 53 -12.43 -5.74 -11.41
C GLU A 53 -11.80 -4.39 -11.06
N MET A 54 -10.79 -4.37 -10.17
CA MET A 54 -10.07 -3.14 -9.83
C MET A 54 -9.23 -2.63 -11.00
N MET A 55 -8.57 -3.53 -11.75
CA MET A 55 -7.86 -3.15 -12.98
C MET A 55 -8.81 -2.54 -14.00
N ALA A 56 -9.97 -3.20 -14.23
CA ALA A 56 -11.01 -2.71 -15.14
C ALA A 56 -11.59 -1.37 -14.66
N LEU A 57 -11.83 -1.21 -13.35
CA LEU A 57 -12.33 0.04 -12.77
C LEU A 57 -11.42 1.22 -13.14
N TYR A 58 -10.11 1.09 -12.99
CA TYR A 58 -9.18 2.17 -13.29
C TYR A 58 -9.02 2.40 -14.79
N THR A 59 -8.79 1.35 -15.56
CA THR A 59 -8.49 1.48 -17.00
C THR A 59 -9.70 1.93 -17.82
N GLN A 60 -10.91 1.48 -17.49
CA GLN A 60 -12.15 1.93 -18.13
C GLN A 60 -12.51 3.38 -17.79
N ASN A 61 -12.03 3.91 -16.66
CA ASN A 61 -12.17 5.32 -16.31
C ASN A 61 -10.98 6.19 -16.79
N GLY A 62 -10.18 5.68 -17.73
CA GLY A 62 -9.16 6.46 -18.43
C GLY A 62 -7.85 6.66 -17.69
N PHE A 63 -7.56 5.84 -16.68
CA PHE A 63 -6.28 5.82 -15.97
C PHE A 63 -5.41 4.66 -16.46
N SER A 64 -4.16 4.92 -16.78
CA SER A 64 -3.16 3.85 -16.94
C SER A 64 -2.71 3.37 -15.57
N LEU A 65 -2.49 2.06 -15.43
CA LEU A 65 -2.18 1.42 -14.17
C LEU A 65 -0.79 0.76 -14.22
N PHE A 66 0.02 1.02 -13.20
CA PHE A 66 1.23 0.29 -12.86
C PHE A 66 1.03 -0.41 -11.52
N SER A 67 0.94 -1.75 -11.51
CA SER A 67 0.95 -2.55 -10.29
C SER A 67 2.38 -3.03 -10.03
N ILE A 68 2.94 -2.71 -8.85
CA ILE A 68 4.36 -2.92 -8.56
C ILE A 68 4.62 -4.02 -7.54
N ASP A 69 5.73 -4.76 -7.73
CA ASP A 69 6.38 -5.51 -6.66
C ASP A 69 7.26 -4.56 -5.82
N TYR A 70 7.57 -4.95 -4.61
CA TYR A 70 8.60 -4.35 -3.76
C TYR A 70 9.26 -5.45 -2.93
N ARG A 71 10.48 -5.22 -2.43
CA ARG A 71 11.16 -6.20 -1.57
C ARG A 71 10.37 -6.44 -0.29
N LEU A 72 10.33 -7.69 0.17
CA LEU A 72 9.53 -8.10 1.32
C LEU A 72 10.37 -8.23 2.59
N ALA A 73 9.77 -7.92 3.72
CA ALA A 73 10.31 -8.17 5.05
C ALA A 73 10.10 -9.65 5.45
N PRO A 74 10.86 -10.17 6.41
CA PRO A 74 11.91 -9.51 7.16
C PRO A 74 13.27 -9.48 6.47
N GLU A 75 13.42 -10.10 5.30
CA GLU A 75 14.65 -10.16 4.51
C GLU A 75 15.11 -8.75 4.08
N THR A 76 14.15 -7.89 3.80
CA THR A 76 14.38 -6.47 3.53
C THR A 76 13.64 -5.61 4.53
N LYS A 77 14.29 -4.61 5.11
CA LYS A 77 13.66 -3.73 6.11
C LYS A 77 12.98 -2.53 5.46
N LEU A 78 11.99 -1.97 6.16
CA LEU A 78 11.12 -0.90 5.69
C LEU A 78 11.85 0.28 5.01
N PRO A 79 12.98 0.79 5.50
CA PRO A 79 13.67 1.88 4.78
C PRO A 79 14.02 1.52 3.33
N ALA A 80 14.50 0.29 3.10
CA ALA A 80 14.83 -0.16 1.75
C ALA A 80 13.57 -0.49 0.91
N ILE A 81 12.46 -0.90 1.55
CA ILE A 81 11.15 -1.04 0.88
C ILE A 81 10.63 0.34 0.42
N LEU A 82 10.80 1.38 1.23
CA LEU A 82 10.44 2.75 0.85
C LEU A 82 11.30 3.26 -0.33
N GLU A 83 12.58 2.89 -0.40
CA GLU A 83 13.42 3.16 -1.57
C GLU A 83 12.87 2.50 -2.83
N ASP A 84 12.35 1.26 -2.74
CA ASP A 84 11.76 0.56 -3.89
C ASP A 84 10.52 1.29 -4.43
N VAL A 85 9.66 1.77 -3.53
CA VAL A 85 8.49 2.59 -3.92
C VAL A 85 8.93 3.91 -4.56
N GLN A 86 9.95 4.56 -4.02
CA GLN A 86 10.49 5.79 -4.59
C GLN A 86 11.11 5.57 -5.98
N ASP A 87 11.81 4.44 -6.17
CA ASP A 87 12.37 4.06 -7.46
C ASP A 87 11.28 3.76 -8.49
N ALA A 88 10.17 3.13 -8.07
CA ALA A 88 9.01 2.91 -8.94
C ALA A 88 8.38 4.24 -9.40
N LEU A 89 8.15 5.18 -8.48
CA LEU A 89 7.67 6.53 -8.82
C LEU A 89 8.62 7.22 -9.81
N SER A 90 9.93 7.17 -9.53
CA SER A 90 10.94 7.78 -10.38
C SER A 90 11.01 7.14 -11.77
N TRP A 91 10.82 5.82 -11.86
CA TRP A 91 10.76 5.11 -13.13
C TRP A 91 9.55 5.53 -13.95
N VAL A 92 8.37 5.59 -13.33
CA VAL A 92 7.12 6.05 -14.01
C VAL A 92 7.31 7.49 -14.50
N GLU A 93 7.96 8.35 -13.73
CA GLU A 93 8.18 9.75 -14.08
C GLU A 93 9.17 9.91 -15.26
N ASN A 94 10.29 9.20 -15.26
CA ASN A 94 11.41 9.46 -16.15
C ASN A 94 11.47 8.51 -17.35
N GLU A 95 11.09 7.24 -17.17
CA GLU A 95 11.14 6.20 -18.19
C GLU A 95 9.77 5.88 -18.78
N GLY A 96 8.73 5.91 -17.96
CA GLY A 96 7.36 5.56 -18.36
C GLY A 96 6.89 6.22 -19.66
N PRO A 97 7.05 7.56 -19.86
CA PRO A 97 6.64 8.24 -21.09
C PRO A 97 7.38 7.83 -22.37
N LYS A 98 8.55 7.19 -22.21
CA LYS A 98 9.32 6.68 -23.36
C LYS A 98 8.74 5.38 -23.94
N HIS A 99 7.96 4.67 -23.11
CA HIS A 99 7.40 3.36 -23.45
C HIS A 99 5.90 3.38 -23.61
N PHE A 100 5.17 4.30 -22.91
CA PHE A 100 3.73 4.32 -22.81
C PHE A 100 3.18 5.73 -23.01
N SER A 101 1.96 5.82 -23.57
CA SER A 101 1.26 7.10 -23.74
C SER A 101 0.63 7.57 -22.43
N ILE A 102 1.48 8.01 -21.49
CA ILE A 102 1.09 8.46 -20.15
C ILE A 102 1.51 9.90 -19.88
N ASN A 103 0.87 10.53 -18.89
CA ASN A 103 1.32 11.80 -18.32
C ASN A 103 1.71 11.61 -16.84
N PRO A 104 2.99 11.42 -16.51
CA PRO A 104 3.44 11.12 -15.15
C PRO A 104 3.29 12.30 -14.18
N LYS A 105 3.07 13.54 -14.67
CA LYS A 105 2.74 14.67 -13.78
C LYS A 105 1.34 14.55 -13.17
N ARG A 106 0.53 13.67 -13.71
CA ARG A 106 -0.83 13.35 -13.29
C ARG A 106 -0.85 11.92 -12.71
N MET A 107 -0.08 11.70 -11.64
CA MET A 107 0.09 10.40 -11.01
C MET A 107 -0.53 10.37 -9.62
N ALA A 108 -1.35 9.36 -9.36
CA ALA A 108 -1.77 9.00 -8.02
C ALA A 108 -1.10 7.71 -7.56
N VAL A 109 -0.90 7.58 -6.25
CA VAL A 109 -0.52 6.31 -5.62
C VAL A 109 -1.73 5.75 -4.89
N VAL A 110 -2.05 4.50 -5.19
CA VAL A 110 -3.15 3.75 -4.60
C VAL A 110 -2.59 2.49 -3.96
N GLY A 111 -3.02 2.16 -2.76
CA GLY A 111 -2.57 0.93 -2.14
C GLY A 111 -3.55 0.40 -1.09
N SER A 112 -3.44 -0.90 -0.80
CA SER A 112 -4.29 -1.60 0.16
C SER A 112 -3.48 -2.15 1.33
N SER A 113 -3.99 -2.02 2.58
CA SER A 113 -3.32 -2.53 3.79
C SER A 113 -1.88 -2.00 3.91
N ALA A 114 -0.87 -2.87 3.89
CA ALA A 114 0.54 -2.47 3.86
C ALA A 114 0.86 -1.57 2.65
N GLY A 115 0.28 -1.83 1.48
CA GLY A 115 0.36 -0.94 0.32
C GLY A 115 -0.31 0.42 0.57
N GLY A 116 -1.40 0.45 1.34
CA GLY A 116 -2.04 1.69 1.79
C GLY A 116 -1.14 2.51 2.72
N PHE A 117 -0.39 1.86 3.60
CA PHE A 117 0.67 2.50 4.40
C PHE A 117 1.80 3.03 3.51
N LEU A 118 2.31 2.21 2.58
CA LEU A 118 3.35 2.64 1.64
C LEU A 118 2.87 3.82 0.77
N ALA A 119 1.61 3.80 0.33
CA ALA A 119 1.00 4.92 -0.39
C ALA A 119 1.02 6.20 0.45
N LEU A 120 0.63 6.14 1.73
CA LEU A 120 0.72 7.27 2.65
C LEU A 120 2.17 7.74 2.83
N CYS A 121 3.15 6.82 2.87
CA CYS A 121 4.56 7.20 2.97
C CYS A 121 5.04 8.03 1.77
N THR A 122 4.44 7.88 0.58
CA THR A 122 4.84 8.68 -0.60
C THR A 122 4.60 10.18 -0.41
N GLY A 123 3.68 10.57 0.48
CA GLY A 123 3.48 11.95 0.88
C GLY A 123 4.66 12.57 1.63
N MET A 124 5.59 11.77 2.15
CA MET A 124 6.82 12.21 2.82
C MET A 124 8.00 12.32 1.83
N PHE A 125 7.89 11.79 0.63
CA PHE A 125 8.98 11.79 -0.35
C PHE A 125 9.24 13.19 -0.92
N LYS A 126 10.42 13.39 -1.49
CA LYS A 126 10.72 14.63 -2.21
C LYS A 126 9.88 14.76 -3.48
N ASN A 127 9.79 13.68 -4.25
CA ASN A 127 8.93 13.60 -5.43
C ASN A 127 7.62 12.94 -4.98
N LYS A 128 6.56 13.75 -4.88
CA LYS A 128 5.26 13.33 -4.38
C LYS A 128 4.30 13.07 -5.54
N PRO A 129 3.35 12.13 -5.39
CA PRO A 129 2.26 12.01 -6.34
C PRO A 129 1.30 13.20 -6.26
N SER A 130 0.43 13.36 -7.26
CA SER A 130 -0.62 14.39 -7.26
C SER A 130 -1.76 14.07 -6.28
N ALA A 131 -1.96 12.78 -5.96
CA ALA A 131 -2.99 12.32 -5.02
C ALA A 131 -2.61 10.96 -4.41
N ILE A 132 -3.17 10.64 -3.24
CA ILE A 132 -2.99 9.37 -2.54
C ILE A 132 -4.37 8.76 -2.24
N VAL A 133 -4.52 7.45 -2.48
CA VAL A 133 -5.67 6.67 -2.04
C VAL A 133 -5.19 5.50 -1.20
N SER A 134 -5.65 5.42 0.04
CA SER A 134 -5.27 4.38 0.99
C SER A 134 -6.50 3.57 1.42
N PHE A 135 -6.56 2.32 1.00
CA PHE A 135 -7.56 1.36 1.44
C PHE A 135 -7.06 0.69 2.73
N TYR A 136 -7.78 0.86 3.82
CA TYR A 136 -7.48 0.29 5.14
C TYR A 136 -5.98 0.27 5.49
N GLY A 137 -5.25 1.29 5.04
CA GLY A 137 -3.87 1.52 5.43
C GLY A 137 -3.77 2.13 6.83
N TYR A 138 -2.56 2.30 7.28
CA TYR A 138 -2.27 2.81 8.62
C TYR A 138 -1.25 3.96 8.56
N GLY A 139 -1.44 4.95 9.42
CA GLY A 139 -0.56 6.14 9.47
C GLY A 139 0.52 6.07 10.53
N ASP A 140 0.37 5.18 11.54
CA ASP A 140 1.24 5.13 12.71
C ASP A 140 1.69 3.71 13.03
N ILE A 141 2.95 3.40 12.70
CA ILE A 141 3.60 2.13 13.03
C ILE A 141 4.29 2.15 14.41
N SER A 142 4.34 3.31 15.07
CA SER A 142 4.89 3.46 16.43
C SER A 142 3.84 3.20 17.52
N ALA A 143 2.57 3.15 17.14
CA ALA A 143 1.45 2.97 18.06
C ALA A 143 1.31 1.53 18.57
N LYS A 144 0.66 1.37 19.72
CA LYS A 144 0.52 0.09 20.42
C LYS A 144 -0.17 -1.00 19.57
N TRP A 145 -1.11 -0.64 18.69
CA TRP A 145 -1.81 -1.62 17.85
C TRP A 145 -0.85 -2.45 16.98
N ALA A 146 0.28 -1.85 16.60
CA ALA A 146 1.29 -2.46 15.73
C ALA A 146 2.45 -3.10 16.51
N THR A 147 2.69 -2.66 17.75
CA THR A 147 3.85 -3.02 18.56
C THR A 147 3.53 -3.92 19.75
N THR A 148 2.28 -4.34 19.90
CA THR A 148 1.84 -5.28 20.94
C THR A 148 1.07 -6.44 20.34
N PRO A 149 0.92 -7.57 21.06
CA PRO A 149 0.12 -8.71 20.62
C PRO A 149 -1.30 -8.30 20.20
N ASN A 150 -1.73 -8.73 19.02
CA ASN A 150 -3.06 -8.47 18.50
C ASN A 150 -4.05 -9.50 19.03
N LYS A 151 -5.12 -9.05 19.68
CA LYS A 151 -6.11 -9.91 20.33
C LYS A 151 -6.77 -10.93 19.39
N PHE A 152 -7.08 -10.52 18.16
CA PHE A 152 -7.69 -11.40 17.16
C PHE A 152 -6.76 -12.57 16.81
N TYR A 153 -5.48 -12.28 16.55
CA TYR A 153 -4.50 -13.30 16.21
C TYR A 153 -4.09 -14.18 17.41
N CYS A 154 -4.12 -13.65 18.62
CA CYS A 154 -3.90 -14.43 19.84
C CYS A 154 -5.00 -15.48 20.13
N ASN A 155 -6.18 -15.35 19.51
CA ASN A 155 -7.25 -16.36 19.59
C ASN A 155 -7.10 -17.51 18.59
N LYS A 156 -6.11 -17.45 17.71
CA LYS A 156 -5.75 -18.53 16.78
C LYS A 156 -4.71 -19.46 17.40
N ASP A 157 -4.51 -20.63 16.79
CA ASP A 157 -3.46 -21.56 17.23
C ASP A 157 -2.10 -20.85 17.28
N THR A 158 -1.38 -21.07 18.38
CA THR A 158 -0.07 -20.45 18.59
C THR A 158 0.95 -21.00 17.61
N VAL A 159 1.64 -20.11 16.91
CA VAL A 159 2.71 -20.47 15.98
C VAL A 159 4.03 -20.55 16.76
N PRO A 160 4.74 -21.70 16.77
CA PRO A 160 6.06 -21.80 17.35
C PRO A 160 7.07 -20.90 16.63
N LYS A 161 7.99 -20.32 17.39
CA LYS A 161 9.02 -19.41 16.85
C LYS A 161 9.86 -20.08 15.75
N GLU A 162 10.19 -21.34 15.92
CA GLU A 162 11.00 -22.13 14.98
C GLU A 162 10.27 -22.28 13.64
N VAL A 163 8.95 -22.48 13.67
CA VAL A 163 8.11 -22.54 12.45
C VAL A 163 8.12 -21.20 11.74
N ALA A 164 7.88 -20.10 12.46
CA ALA A 164 7.92 -18.77 11.87
C ALA A 164 9.29 -18.44 11.26
N ARG A 165 10.38 -18.76 11.97
CA ARG A 165 11.75 -18.50 11.50
C ARG A 165 12.17 -19.36 10.32
N SER A 166 11.64 -20.56 10.17
CA SER A 166 11.93 -21.43 9.01
C SER A 166 11.37 -20.89 7.69
N LEU A 167 10.44 -19.91 7.75
CA LEU A 167 9.87 -19.24 6.58
C LEU A 167 10.68 -18.02 6.13
N VAL A 168 11.69 -17.61 6.91
CA VAL A 168 12.57 -16.49 6.56
C VAL A 168 13.71 -17.00 5.70
N SER A 169 13.92 -16.35 4.56
CA SER A 169 15.00 -16.67 3.62
C SER A 169 16.28 -15.88 3.97
N ASP A 170 17.43 -16.42 3.61
CA ASP A 170 18.72 -15.70 3.56
C ASP A 170 18.93 -14.93 2.26
N LYS A 171 17.98 -15.03 1.32
CA LYS A 171 17.95 -14.27 0.06
C LYS A 171 16.88 -13.20 0.09
N ILE A 172 17.09 -12.13 -0.65
CA ILE A 172 16.09 -11.08 -0.87
C ILE A 172 14.86 -11.67 -1.54
N ILE A 173 13.68 -11.38 -1.00
CA ILE A 173 12.38 -11.81 -1.52
C ILE A 173 11.67 -10.58 -2.11
N THR A 174 11.16 -10.71 -3.32
CA THR A 174 10.43 -9.64 -4.05
C THR A 174 8.98 -10.00 -4.36
N GLU A 175 8.61 -11.25 -4.21
CA GLU A 175 7.27 -11.82 -4.44
C GLU A 175 7.08 -12.95 -3.42
N GLY A 176 5.88 -13.11 -2.88
CA GLY A 176 5.57 -14.21 -1.98
C GLY A 176 4.07 -14.36 -1.78
N THR A 177 3.60 -15.60 -1.65
CA THR A 177 2.18 -15.86 -1.43
C THR A 177 1.83 -15.80 0.06
N VAL A 178 0.57 -15.53 0.37
CA VAL A 178 0.05 -15.61 1.73
C VAL A 178 0.27 -17.01 2.32
N ASN A 179 0.10 -18.06 1.51
CA ASN A 179 0.25 -19.46 1.96
C ASN A 179 1.68 -19.75 2.46
N ASP A 180 2.68 -19.16 1.83
CA ASP A 180 4.09 -19.40 2.19
C ASP A 180 4.51 -18.60 3.44
N ARG A 181 3.85 -17.49 3.76
CA ARG A 181 4.37 -16.53 4.74
C ARG A 181 3.37 -16.14 5.84
N PHE A 182 2.12 -16.61 5.78
CA PHE A 182 1.11 -16.24 6.76
C PHE A 182 1.46 -16.65 8.20
N LEU A 183 2.10 -17.80 8.40
CA LEU A 183 2.50 -18.23 9.74
C LEU A 183 3.57 -17.31 10.35
N LEU A 184 4.45 -16.71 9.52
CA LEU A 184 5.38 -15.69 9.99
C LEU A 184 4.64 -14.44 10.49
N TYR A 185 3.65 -13.97 9.73
CA TYR A 185 2.81 -12.85 10.13
C TYR A 185 2.01 -13.16 11.39
N LEU A 186 1.37 -14.32 11.41
CA LEU A 186 0.56 -14.77 12.56
C LEU A 186 1.42 -14.80 13.83
N TYR A 187 2.62 -15.39 13.79
CA TYR A 187 3.57 -15.35 14.90
C TYR A 187 3.89 -13.90 15.31
N ALA A 188 4.26 -13.07 14.37
CA ALA A 188 4.65 -11.69 14.64
C ALA A 188 3.51 -10.85 15.25
N ARG A 189 2.25 -11.11 14.83
CA ARG A 189 1.06 -10.47 15.40
C ARG A 189 0.66 -11.05 16.76
N GLN A 190 0.91 -12.34 17.01
CA GLN A 190 0.70 -12.98 18.30
C GLN A 190 1.70 -12.51 19.37
N THR A 191 2.93 -12.24 18.96
CA THR A 191 4.00 -11.83 19.90
C THR A 191 4.16 -10.32 20.01
N GLY A 192 3.59 -9.53 19.08
CA GLY A 192 3.82 -8.09 18.98
C GLY A 192 5.16 -7.73 18.31
N GLU A 193 5.82 -8.69 17.67
CA GLU A 193 7.13 -8.51 17.01
C GLU A 193 7.03 -8.00 15.57
N TRP A 194 5.79 -7.81 15.02
CA TRP A 194 5.59 -7.47 13.62
C TRP A 194 6.41 -6.25 13.16
N ILE A 195 6.36 -5.16 13.90
CA ILE A 195 7.11 -3.94 13.53
C ILE A 195 8.62 -4.16 13.62
N GLN A 196 9.09 -4.93 14.59
CA GLN A 196 10.51 -5.28 14.68
C GLN A 196 10.94 -6.14 13.49
N GLU A 197 10.12 -7.10 13.05
CA GLU A 197 10.39 -7.91 11.86
C GLU A 197 10.50 -7.05 10.60
N VAL A 198 9.57 -6.11 10.45
CA VAL A 198 9.49 -5.25 9.26
C VAL A 198 10.56 -4.17 9.23
N THR A 199 10.86 -3.56 10.38
CA THR A 199 11.75 -2.39 10.44
C THR A 199 13.16 -2.71 10.92
N GLY A 200 13.35 -3.79 11.68
CA GLY A 200 14.58 -4.05 12.45
C GLY A 200 14.72 -3.20 13.72
N ILE A 201 13.74 -2.33 13.99
CA ILE A 201 13.75 -1.39 15.11
C ILE A 201 13.02 -2.01 16.31
N ASN A 202 13.66 -1.98 17.49
CA ASN A 202 12.99 -2.37 18.73
C ASN A 202 12.06 -1.24 19.20
N PRO A 203 10.71 -1.46 19.24
CA PRO A 203 9.74 -0.39 19.54
C PRO A 203 9.89 0.21 20.95
N THR A 204 10.40 -0.55 21.91
CA THR A 204 10.54 -0.07 23.28
C THR A 204 11.81 0.77 23.50
N MET A 205 12.82 0.61 22.66
CA MET A 205 14.09 1.32 22.77
C MET A 205 14.20 2.51 21.82
N ASN A 206 13.63 2.37 20.61
CA ASN A 206 13.88 3.28 19.50
C ASN A 206 12.57 3.85 18.89
N GLN A 207 11.61 4.22 19.75
CA GLN A 207 10.30 4.75 19.31
C GLN A 207 10.42 5.96 18.37
N LYS A 208 11.42 6.83 18.55
CA LYS A 208 11.64 8.01 17.69
C LYS A 208 11.90 7.63 16.24
N GLU A 209 12.58 6.52 15.98
CA GLU A 209 12.84 6.04 14.62
C GLU A 209 11.55 5.55 13.95
N LEU A 210 10.65 4.87 14.70
CA LEU A 210 9.34 4.49 14.20
C LEU A 210 8.44 5.69 13.90
N ILE A 211 8.49 6.72 14.74
CA ILE A 211 7.80 7.99 14.51
C ILE A 211 8.27 8.64 13.21
N ALA A 212 9.57 8.62 12.94
CA ALA A 212 10.13 9.16 11.69
C ALA A 212 9.70 8.38 10.43
N LEU A 213 9.33 7.09 10.58
CA LEU A 213 8.81 6.25 9.51
C LEU A 213 7.27 6.24 9.42
N SER A 214 6.58 6.92 10.34
CA SER A 214 5.11 6.95 10.41
C SER A 214 4.56 8.20 9.70
N PRO A 215 3.78 8.06 8.61
CA PRO A 215 3.29 9.22 7.84
C PRO A 215 2.52 10.22 8.68
N ILE A 216 1.73 9.79 9.65
CA ILE A 216 0.90 10.66 10.49
C ILE A 216 1.70 11.73 11.23
N HIS A 217 2.95 11.45 11.56
CA HIS A 217 3.84 12.37 12.29
C HIS A 217 4.69 13.25 11.36
N ASN A 218 4.62 13.02 10.05
CA ASN A 218 5.49 13.64 9.05
C ASN A 218 4.69 14.39 7.95
N ILE A 219 3.45 14.75 8.23
CA ILE A 219 2.63 15.57 7.33
C ILE A 219 3.14 17.00 7.34
N ASN A 220 3.39 17.53 6.15
CA ASN A 220 3.76 18.92 5.93
C ASN A 220 2.77 19.59 4.96
N GLY A 221 2.89 20.90 4.74
CA GLY A 221 1.91 21.69 3.99
C GLY A 221 1.82 21.36 2.49
N ASP A 222 2.75 20.57 1.93
CA ASP A 222 2.77 20.10 0.56
C ASP A 222 2.45 18.60 0.43
N TYR A 223 1.92 17.99 1.49
CA TYR A 223 1.44 16.60 1.45
C TYR A 223 0.27 16.49 0.46
N PRO A 224 0.22 15.44 -0.39
CA PRO A 224 -0.81 15.32 -1.43
C PRO A 224 -2.23 15.22 -0.86
N PRO A 225 -3.25 15.67 -1.61
CA PRO A 225 -4.63 15.32 -1.33
C PRO A 225 -4.78 13.82 -1.13
N THR A 226 -5.49 13.41 -0.06
CA THR A 226 -5.51 12.01 0.37
C THR A 226 -6.94 11.53 0.62
N LEU A 227 -7.31 10.45 -0.05
CA LEU A 227 -8.55 9.71 0.19
C LEU A 227 -8.24 8.46 1.02
N LEU A 228 -8.97 8.29 2.12
CA LEU A 228 -8.87 7.13 3.01
C LEU A 228 -10.16 6.33 2.92
N LEU A 229 -10.06 5.01 2.86
CA LEU A 229 -11.20 4.09 2.91
C LEU A 229 -10.96 3.04 3.98
N HIS A 230 -11.94 2.77 4.84
CA HIS A 230 -11.75 1.80 5.92
C HIS A 230 -13.08 1.18 6.37
N GLY A 231 -13.05 -0.12 6.64
CA GLY A 231 -14.16 -0.86 7.22
C GLY A 231 -14.20 -0.75 8.75
N THR A 232 -15.39 -0.65 9.33
CA THR A 232 -15.53 -0.51 10.79
C THR A 232 -15.29 -1.79 11.57
N ASN A 233 -15.33 -2.97 10.91
CA ASN A 233 -15.09 -4.28 11.51
C ASN A 233 -13.71 -4.85 11.16
N ASP A 234 -12.78 -3.99 10.73
CA ASP A 234 -11.41 -4.41 10.46
C ASP A 234 -10.70 -4.85 11.76
N VAL A 235 -10.38 -6.14 11.83
CA VAL A 235 -9.72 -6.75 12.99
C VAL A 235 -8.20 -6.80 12.86
N ASP A 236 -7.69 -6.53 11.68
CA ASP A 236 -6.25 -6.53 11.37
C ASP A 236 -5.63 -5.14 11.57
N VAL A 237 -6.17 -4.15 10.88
CA VAL A 237 -5.79 -2.74 11.03
C VAL A 237 -6.95 -1.98 11.68
N PRO A 238 -6.77 -1.40 12.88
CA PRO A 238 -7.85 -0.67 13.54
C PRO A 238 -8.36 0.49 12.69
N TYR A 239 -9.68 0.62 12.56
CA TYR A 239 -10.35 1.71 11.84
C TYR A 239 -9.85 3.11 12.27
N GLU A 240 -9.50 3.23 13.54
CA GLU A 240 -8.95 4.46 14.14
C GLU A 240 -7.67 4.94 13.44
N GLN A 241 -6.93 4.06 12.77
CA GLN A 241 -5.74 4.46 12.01
C GLN A 241 -6.11 5.45 10.89
N SER A 242 -7.19 5.21 10.17
CA SER A 242 -7.69 6.13 9.15
C SER A 242 -8.33 7.38 9.77
N VAL A 243 -9.01 7.26 10.91
CA VAL A 243 -9.58 8.41 11.64
C VAL A 243 -8.48 9.38 12.09
N PHE A 244 -7.42 8.85 12.71
CA PHE A 244 -6.31 9.67 13.19
C PHE A 244 -5.51 10.28 12.03
N MET A 245 -5.27 9.49 10.96
CA MET A 245 -4.59 10.01 9.77
C MET A 245 -5.38 11.16 9.12
N ARG A 246 -6.71 11.00 8.98
CA ARG A 246 -7.59 12.08 8.50
C ARG A 246 -7.49 13.32 9.37
N ALA A 247 -7.55 13.17 10.70
CA ALA A 247 -7.45 14.30 11.62
C ALA A 247 -6.12 15.03 11.47
N ALA A 248 -5.02 14.29 11.35
CA ALA A 248 -3.69 14.86 11.15
C ALA A 248 -3.57 15.60 9.80
N LEU A 249 -4.13 15.05 8.72
CA LEU A 249 -4.19 15.72 7.42
C LEU A 249 -4.98 17.04 7.49
N LEU A 250 -6.17 17.02 8.10
CA LEU A 250 -7.00 18.23 8.28
C LEU A 250 -6.29 19.30 9.11
N ASN A 251 -5.61 18.93 10.19
CA ASN A 251 -4.84 19.84 11.03
C ASN A 251 -3.72 20.54 10.24
N ASN A 252 -3.18 19.88 9.22
CA ASN A 252 -2.19 20.43 8.29
C ASN A 252 -2.82 21.06 7.04
N LYS A 253 -4.14 21.26 7.00
CA LYS A 253 -4.90 21.86 5.89
C LYS A 253 -4.80 21.11 4.56
N ILE A 254 -4.54 19.80 4.62
CA ILE A 254 -4.51 18.93 3.45
C ILE A 254 -5.94 18.51 3.10
N LYS A 255 -6.29 18.59 1.81
CA LYS A 255 -7.56 18.06 1.30
C LYS A 255 -7.63 16.55 1.59
N THR A 256 -8.63 16.13 2.34
CA THR A 256 -8.79 14.72 2.70
C THR A 256 -10.24 14.35 2.93
N LYS A 257 -10.56 13.10 2.62
CA LYS A 257 -11.85 12.47 2.91
C LYS A 257 -11.61 11.08 3.48
N LEU A 258 -12.44 10.66 4.43
CA LEU A 258 -12.51 9.28 4.89
C LEU A 258 -13.87 8.70 4.48
N ILE A 259 -13.83 7.64 3.68
CA ILE A 259 -15.00 6.84 3.33
C ILE A 259 -15.03 5.66 4.28
N THR A 260 -16.07 5.63 5.11
CA THR A 260 -16.29 4.54 6.07
C THR A 260 -17.20 3.49 5.44
N ILE A 261 -16.79 2.22 5.50
CA ILE A 261 -17.61 1.09 5.10
C ILE A 261 -18.22 0.48 6.36
N PRO A 262 -19.53 0.69 6.62
CA PRO A 262 -20.19 0.13 7.79
C PRO A 262 -20.10 -1.40 7.79
N ASN A 263 -19.64 -1.98 8.89
CA ASN A 263 -19.40 -3.42 9.07
C ASN A 263 -18.41 -4.03 8.06
N GLY A 264 -17.70 -3.21 7.29
CA GLY A 264 -16.65 -3.67 6.37
C GLY A 264 -15.50 -4.30 7.17
N GLU A 265 -15.04 -5.44 6.71
CA GLU A 265 -13.86 -6.14 7.23
C GLU A 265 -12.59 -5.69 6.48
N HIS A 266 -11.44 -6.23 6.85
CA HIS A 266 -10.22 -6.07 6.07
C HIS A 266 -10.43 -6.62 4.64
N VAL A 267 -9.88 -5.99 3.61
CA VAL A 267 -10.06 -6.31 2.17
C VAL A 267 -11.52 -6.23 1.68
N PHE A 268 -12.33 -5.33 2.22
CA PHE A 268 -13.74 -5.14 1.88
C PHE A 268 -13.97 -4.86 0.39
N GLU A 269 -13.00 -4.30 -0.33
CA GLU A 269 -13.11 -3.95 -1.76
C GLU A 269 -13.27 -5.17 -2.66
N LYS A 270 -13.00 -6.38 -2.16
CA LYS A 270 -13.23 -7.63 -2.90
C LYS A 270 -14.72 -8.00 -3.01
N ASP A 271 -15.58 -7.42 -2.17
CA ASP A 271 -17.03 -7.60 -2.25
C ASP A 271 -17.66 -6.57 -3.22
N PHE A 272 -17.37 -6.72 -4.51
CA PHE A 272 -17.89 -5.85 -5.57
C PHE A 272 -19.42 -5.82 -5.69
N HIS A 273 -20.13 -6.77 -5.09
CA HIS A 273 -21.59 -6.80 -5.08
C HIS A 273 -22.20 -5.95 -3.95
N ASN A 274 -21.42 -5.55 -2.98
CA ASN A 274 -21.87 -4.72 -1.86
C ASN A 274 -22.11 -3.27 -2.31
N PRO A 275 -23.32 -2.73 -2.16
CA PRO A 275 -23.64 -1.36 -2.58
C PRO A 275 -22.76 -0.29 -1.91
N ASN A 276 -22.35 -0.50 -0.65
CA ASN A 276 -21.45 0.43 0.04
C ASN A 276 -20.06 0.42 -0.60
N VAL A 277 -19.58 -0.75 -1.01
CA VAL A 277 -18.29 -0.88 -1.71
C VAL A 277 -18.38 -0.24 -3.09
N GLN A 278 -19.43 -0.49 -3.86
CA GLN A 278 -19.66 0.15 -5.17
C GLN A 278 -19.68 1.68 -5.06
N SER A 279 -20.42 2.20 -4.08
CA SER A 279 -20.46 3.65 -3.82
C SER A 279 -19.09 4.20 -3.42
N ALA A 280 -18.33 3.47 -2.61
CA ALA A 280 -16.99 3.87 -2.22
C ALA A 280 -16.02 3.88 -3.42
N LEU A 281 -16.06 2.87 -4.28
CA LEU A 281 -15.24 2.79 -5.48
C LEU A 281 -15.58 3.90 -6.50
N SER A 282 -16.87 4.25 -6.64
CA SER A 282 -17.27 5.41 -7.45
C SER A 282 -16.65 6.71 -6.93
N GLN A 283 -16.64 6.90 -5.62
CA GLN A 283 -16.02 8.07 -4.99
C GLN A 283 -14.47 8.07 -5.13
N VAL A 284 -13.84 6.90 -5.22
CA VAL A 284 -12.41 6.81 -5.56
C VAL A 284 -12.16 7.35 -6.96
N ILE A 285 -12.97 6.96 -7.95
CA ILE A 285 -12.86 7.45 -9.32
C ILE A 285 -13.10 8.96 -9.40
N GLU A 286 -14.13 9.47 -8.73
CA GLU A 286 -14.41 10.92 -8.64
C GLU A 286 -13.22 11.68 -8.07
N PHE A 287 -12.64 11.20 -6.96
CA PHE A 287 -11.47 11.81 -6.33
C PHE A 287 -10.25 11.80 -7.26
N LEU A 288 -10.00 10.69 -7.97
CA LEU A 288 -8.89 10.59 -8.91
C LEU A 288 -9.08 11.56 -10.09
N HIS A 289 -10.28 11.69 -10.64
CA HIS A 289 -10.57 12.69 -11.69
C HIS A 289 -10.40 14.11 -11.16
N GLU A 290 -10.88 14.44 -9.96
CA GLU A 290 -10.71 15.78 -9.35
C GLU A 290 -9.24 16.20 -9.29
N HIS A 291 -8.32 15.27 -9.00
CA HIS A 291 -6.93 15.60 -8.76
C HIS A 291 -5.97 15.27 -9.91
N LEU A 292 -6.39 14.47 -10.88
CA LEU A 292 -5.56 14.06 -12.01
C LEU A 292 -6.00 14.65 -13.36
N ASP A 293 -7.19 15.24 -13.48
CA ASP A 293 -7.68 15.80 -14.75
C ASP A 293 -7.49 17.33 -14.89
N GLN A 294 -6.72 17.89 -13.99
CA GLN A 294 -6.37 19.31 -13.99
C GLN A 294 -5.21 19.62 -14.94
#